data_20706d8f9c315ed6bb87ae715d931ae6
#
_entry.id   20706d8f9c315ed6bb87ae715d931ae6
#
_cell.length_a   1.000
_cell.length_b   1.000
_cell.length_c   1.000
_cell.angle_alpha   90.00
_cell.angle_beta   90.00
_cell.angle_gamma   90.00
#
_symmetry.space_group_name_H-M   'P 1'
#
loop_
_entity.id
_entity.type
_entity.pdbx_description
1 polymer ?
#
loop_
_entity_poly.entity_id
_entity_poly.type
_entity_poly.pdbx_seq_one_letter_code
_entity_poly.pdbx_strand_id
1 'polypeptide(L)'
;LPELPEVEARRRCLAANALGRKIDRVSVPDKRILDKATPAALSRGLKGASFTDVERRAKYLLVRTDRNSILLIHFGLTGALFFRERGERKPRFSKAEFYFEGGSCLHYTDPRLFGKIALYETTDDDDIPEIAKLGPEPLSRAFTFKRFNDVIRGHKTTLHQVLMVQELIAGIGNEYSDEIAYQAGVRPDRMTTSLSDGEVRRLYDKMKWVLKQAVNLNAELDGWADRLIIPNRGKDGECPRTHDKLSKKTIAGRTSYFCPTCQK
;
A
#
# COMPACT_ATOMS: atom_id res chain seq x y z
N LEU A 1 1.89 2.19 -7.92
CA LEU A 1 0.65 2.23 -7.12
C LEU A 1 0.98 2.06 -5.64
N PRO A 2 0.34 2.83 -4.70
CA PRO A 2 0.62 2.62 -3.28
C PRO A 2 0.13 1.24 -2.79
N GLU A 3 1.07 0.34 -2.57
CA GLU A 3 0.88 -0.96 -1.94
C GLU A 3 1.57 -0.97 -0.56
N LEU A 4 1.73 -2.09 0.08
CA LEU A 4 2.30 -2.19 1.44
C LEU A 4 3.61 -1.39 1.62
N PRO A 5 4.64 -1.52 0.74
CA PRO A 5 5.91 -0.82 0.94
C PRO A 5 5.79 0.71 0.80
N GLU A 6 5.05 1.21 -0.19
CA GLU A 6 4.84 2.65 -0.39
C GLU A 6 4.05 3.25 0.79
N VAL A 7 3.05 2.53 1.30
CA VAL A 7 2.28 2.98 2.47
C VAL A 7 3.14 2.99 3.73
N GLU A 8 4.05 2.01 3.88
CA GLU A 8 5.02 2.01 4.99
C GLU A 8 5.99 3.20 4.90
N ALA A 9 6.47 3.56 3.71
CA ALA A 9 7.30 4.75 3.52
C ALA A 9 6.54 6.03 3.95
N ARG A 10 5.25 6.14 3.62
CA ARG A 10 4.39 7.26 4.04
C ARG A 10 4.14 7.26 5.55
N ARG A 11 3.99 6.09 6.17
CA ARG A 11 3.90 5.97 7.63
C ARG A 11 5.14 6.55 8.29
N ARG A 12 6.33 6.18 7.82
CA ARG A 12 7.61 6.70 8.35
C ARG A 12 7.72 8.21 8.18
N CYS A 13 7.33 8.73 7.02
CA CYS A 13 7.31 10.17 6.77
C CYS A 13 6.38 10.90 7.74
N LEU A 14 5.15 10.40 7.96
CA LEU A 14 4.20 10.98 8.91
C LEU A 14 4.75 10.90 10.35
N ALA A 15 5.26 9.74 10.75
CA ALA A 15 5.81 9.54 12.09
C ALA A 15 6.96 10.51 12.40
N ALA A 16 7.86 10.72 11.43
CA ALA A 16 9.02 11.59 11.63
C ALA A 16 8.67 13.09 11.70
N ASN A 17 7.56 13.50 11.09
CA ASN A 17 7.29 14.92 10.87
C ASN A 17 6.03 15.45 11.56
N ALA A 18 5.02 14.62 11.83
CA ALA A 18 3.70 15.08 12.26
C ALA A 18 3.26 14.61 13.66
N LEU A 19 3.90 13.57 14.22
CA LEU A 19 3.55 13.10 15.57
C LEU A 19 3.90 14.14 16.65
N GLY A 20 3.02 14.24 17.64
CA GLY A 20 3.16 15.18 18.76
C GLY A 20 2.86 16.65 18.39
N ARG A 21 2.63 16.96 17.10
CA ARG A 21 2.30 18.32 16.67
C ARG A 21 0.80 18.57 16.82
N LYS A 22 0.43 19.69 17.40
CA LYS A 22 -0.97 20.10 17.56
C LYS A 22 -1.52 20.69 16.26
N ILE A 23 -2.69 20.21 15.86
CA ILE A 23 -3.37 20.66 14.63
C ILE A 23 -4.08 21.98 14.92
N ASP A 24 -3.66 23.04 14.25
CA ASP A 24 -4.29 24.35 14.30
C ASP A 24 -5.54 24.42 13.41
N ARG A 25 -5.42 23.88 12.19
CA ARG A 25 -6.47 23.96 11.18
C ARG A 25 -6.41 22.79 10.22
N VAL A 26 -7.60 22.33 9.78
CA VAL A 26 -7.75 21.35 8.68
C VAL A 26 -8.46 22.04 7.51
N SER A 27 -7.93 21.86 6.30
CA SER A 27 -8.53 22.31 5.04
C SER A 27 -8.74 21.15 4.11
N VAL A 28 -9.87 21.06 3.45
CA VAL A 28 -10.20 20.01 2.47
C VAL A 28 -10.62 20.69 1.17
N PRO A 29 -9.65 21.02 0.30
CA PRO A 29 -9.92 21.66 -1.00
C PRO A 29 -10.83 20.82 -1.92
N ASP A 30 -10.82 19.50 -1.76
CA ASP A 30 -11.66 18.61 -2.56
C ASP A 30 -12.30 17.52 -1.68
N LYS A 31 -13.58 17.69 -1.39
CA LYS A 31 -14.35 16.80 -0.51
C LYS A 31 -14.53 15.37 -1.03
N ARG A 32 -14.28 15.10 -2.32
CA ARG A 32 -14.43 13.77 -2.93
C ARG A 32 -13.49 12.71 -2.36
N ILE A 33 -12.41 13.15 -1.69
CA ILE A 33 -11.49 12.23 -0.98
C ILE A 33 -12.02 11.82 0.40
N LEU A 34 -13.04 12.47 0.92
CA LEU A 34 -13.62 12.11 2.22
C LEU A 34 -14.58 10.93 2.05
N ASP A 35 -14.45 9.97 2.94
CA ASP A 35 -15.39 8.88 3.10
C ASP A 35 -16.09 9.02 4.46
N LYS A 36 -17.43 8.89 4.47
CA LYS A 36 -18.28 8.96 5.67
C LYS A 36 -18.09 10.22 6.54
N ALA A 37 -17.51 11.30 5.99
CA ALA A 37 -17.27 12.54 6.72
C ALA A 37 -17.51 13.78 5.83
N THR A 38 -17.83 14.90 6.45
CA THR A 38 -17.83 16.21 5.80
C THR A 38 -16.54 16.97 6.14
N PRO A 39 -16.13 17.98 5.33
CA PRO A 39 -15.00 18.84 5.68
C PRO A 39 -15.13 19.50 7.05
N ALA A 40 -16.35 19.90 7.42
CA ALA A 40 -16.64 20.51 8.71
C ALA A 40 -16.50 19.53 9.87
N ALA A 41 -16.95 18.27 9.70
CA ALA A 41 -16.83 17.23 10.72
C ALA A 41 -15.36 16.86 10.92
N LEU A 42 -14.59 16.64 9.82
CA LEU A 42 -13.17 16.36 9.90
C LEU A 42 -12.39 17.50 10.60
N SER A 43 -12.68 18.76 10.23
CA SER A 43 -12.04 19.91 10.85
C SER A 43 -12.37 20.01 12.34
N ARG A 44 -13.62 19.79 12.74
CA ARG A 44 -14.06 19.84 14.14
C ARG A 44 -13.41 18.74 14.97
N GLY A 45 -13.35 17.52 14.45
CA GLY A 45 -12.75 16.36 15.15
C GLY A 45 -11.24 16.51 15.35
N LEU A 46 -10.54 17.17 14.41
CA LEU A 46 -9.08 17.24 14.45
C LEU A 46 -8.50 18.58 14.90
N LYS A 47 -9.23 19.71 14.80
CA LYS A 47 -8.71 21.01 15.25
C LYS A 47 -8.39 20.98 16.73
N GLY A 48 -7.15 21.32 17.10
CA GLY A 48 -6.64 21.31 18.45
C GLY A 48 -6.26 19.91 18.98
N ALA A 49 -6.41 18.85 18.18
CA ALA A 49 -5.88 17.53 18.47
C ALA A 49 -4.42 17.40 18.05
N SER A 50 -3.74 16.39 18.57
CA SER A 50 -2.40 15.99 18.12
C SER A 50 -2.42 14.54 17.65
N PHE A 51 -1.63 14.23 16.61
CA PHE A 51 -1.38 12.84 16.22
C PHE A 51 -0.44 12.20 17.26
N THR A 52 -0.89 11.11 17.88
CA THR A 52 -0.14 10.44 18.96
C THR A 52 0.63 9.22 18.45
N ASP A 53 0.08 8.54 17.44
CA ASP A 53 0.71 7.37 16.83
C ASP A 53 0.25 7.21 15.38
N VAL A 54 1.02 6.45 14.59
CA VAL A 54 0.67 6.06 13.23
C VAL A 54 1.09 4.63 12.94
N GLU A 55 0.13 3.81 12.60
CA GLU A 55 0.32 2.43 12.19
C GLU A 55 -0.03 2.24 10.72
N ARG A 56 0.58 1.23 10.09
CA ARG A 56 0.16 0.75 8.78
C ARG A 56 -0.54 -0.59 8.92
N ARG A 57 -1.72 -0.68 8.33
CA ARG A 57 -2.42 -1.95 8.14
C ARG A 57 -2.71 -2.14 6.65
N ALA A 58 -2.09 -3.12 6.01
CA ALA A 58 -2.17 -3.32 4.57
C ALA A 58 -1.79 -2.07 3.76
N LYS A 59 -2.76 -1.47 3.07
CA LYS A 59 -2.62 -0.25 2.26
C LYS A 59 -3.23 0.98 2.92
N TYR A 60 -3.49 0.90 4.24
CA TYR A 60 -4.06 1.98 5.03
C TYR A 60 -3.05 2.51 6.05
N LEU A 61 -3.14 3.80 6.36
CA LEU A 61 -2.59 4.37 7.59
C LEU A 61 -3.71 4.59 8.59
N LEU A 62 -3.45 4.19 9.81
CA LEU A 62 -4.27 4.45 11.00
C LEU A 62 -3.51 5.48 11.83
N VAL A 63 -3.98 6.72 11.82
CA VAL A 63 -3.33 7.82 12.56
C VAL A 63 -4.18 8.10 13.80
N ARG A 64 -3.65 7.72 14.96
CA ARG A 64 -4.33 7.91 16.25
C ARG A 64 -4.18 9.35 16.74
N THR A 65 -5.18 9.83 17.45
CA THR A 65 -5.18 11.17 18.02
C THR A 65 -5.32 11.13 19.54
N ASP A 66 -4.95 12.21 20.21
CA ASP A 66 -5.17 12.44 21.65
C ASP A 66 -6.66 12.63 22.02
N ARG A 67 -7.57 12.52 21.05
CA ARG A 67 -9.03 12.60 21.23
C ARG A 67 -9.74 11.26 21.05
N ASN A 68 -9.03 10.15 21.22
CA ASN A 68 -9.58 8.81 21.06
C ASN A 68 -10.25 8.61 19.68
N SER A 69 -9.63 9.11 18.63
CA SER A 69 -10.09 8.92 17.26
C SER A 69 -8.97 8.45 16.37
N ILE A 70 -9.35 7.79 15.26
CA ILE A 70 -8.44 7.28 14.24
C ILE A 70 -8.75 7.96 12.91
N LEU A 71 -7.78 8.68 12.37
CA LEU A 71 -7.81 9.17 11.00
C LEU A 71 -7.31 8.05 10.08
N LEU A 72 -8.22 7.44 9.32
CA LEU A 72 -7.91 6.41 8.34
C LEU A 72 -7.57 7.04 7.00
N ILE A 73 -6.42 6.68 6.42
CA ILE A 73 -5.97 7.18 5.12
C ILE A 73 -5.71 6.01 4.18
N HIS A 74 -6.37 6.01 3.02
CA HIS A 74 -6.09 5.13 1.89
C HIS A 74 -5.61 5.95 0.70
N PHE A 75 -4.55 5.50 0.02
CA PHE A 75 -3.90 6.31 -1.01
C PHE A 75 -4.43 6.08 -2.44
N GLY A 76 -5.33 5.12 -2.62
CA GLY A 76 -5.86 4.80 -3.96
C GLY A 76 -4.75 4.41 -4.93
N LEU A 77 -4.71 5.07 -6.08
CA LEU A 77 -3.72 4.82 -7.14
C LEU A 77 -2.56 5.82 -7.16
N THR A 78 -2.81 7.06 -6.71
CA THR A 78 -1.87 8.20 -6.88
C THR A 78 -1.72 9.05 -5.63
N GLY A 79 -2.32 8.64 -4.51
CA GLY A 79 -2.26 9.37 -3.26
C GLY A 79 -0.84 9.42 -2.69
N ALA A 80 -0.46 10.56 -2.11
CA ALA A 80 0.81 10.74 -1.42
C ALA A 80 0.69 11.71 -0.24
N LEU A 81 1.66 11.64 0.68
CA LEU A 81 1.82 12.59 1.78
C LEU A 81 3.08 13.43 1.55
N PHE A 82 2.96 14.73 1.80
CA PHE A 82 4.08 15.67 1.79
C PHE A 82 4.01 16.55 3.04
N PHE A 83 5.05 16.51 3.83
CA PHE A 83 5.23 17.46 4.90
C PHE A 83 5.94 18.70 4.35
N ARG A 84 5.51 19.89 4.78
CA ARG A 84 6.09 21.17 4.39
C ARG A 84 6.26 22.06 5.61
N GLU A 85 7.41 22.67 5.73
CA GLU A 85 7.64 23.69 6.74
C GLU A 85 6.99 25.01 6.34
N ARG A 86 6.87 25.94 7.29
CA ARG A 86 6.29 27.25 7.04
C ARG A 86 7.03 27.99 5.91
N GLY A 87 6.28 28.47 4.93
CA GLY A 87 6.82 29.22 3.79
C GLY A 87 7.25 28.35 2.59
N GLU A 88 7.30 27.01 2.74
CA GLU A 88 7.55 26.14 1.62
C GLU A 88 6.37 26.07 0.64
N ARG A 89 6.71 25.79 -0.64
CA ARG A 89 5.70 25.73 -1.70
C ARG A 89 4.73 24.56 -1.48
N LYS A 90 3.43 24.90 -1.52
CA LYS A 90 2.35 23.90 -1.48
C LYS A 90 2.47 22.90 -2.64
N PRO A 91 2.36 21.58 -2.37
CA PRO A 91 2.32 20.57 -3.41
C PRO A 91 1.12 20.73 -4.35
N ARG A 92 1.31 20.40 -5.64
CA ARG A 92 0.20 20.30 -6.59
C ARG A 92 -0.76 19.20 -6.18
N PHE A 93 -2.05 19.34 -6.54
CA PHE A 93 -3.11 18.35 -6.26
C PHE A 93 -3.34 18.07 -4.77
N SER A 94 -3.01 18.99 -3.88
CA SER A 94 -3.35 18.90 -2.45
C SER A 94 -4.88 18.84 -2.28
N LYS A 95 -5.37 17.82 -1.60
CA LYS A 95 -6.80 17.48 -1.42
C LYS A 95 -7.25 17.55 0.04
N ALA A 96 -6.33 17.32 0.97
CA ALA A 96 -6.47 17.61 2.39
C ALA A 96 -5.17 18.18 2.94
N GLU A 97 -5.29 19.06 3.92
CA GLU A 97 -4.19 19.82 4.51
C GLU A 97 -4.40 19.90 6.01
N PHE A 98 -3.42 19.43 6.75
CA PHE A 98 -3.40 19.44 8.21
C PHE A 98 -2.32 20.44 8.64
N TYR A 99 -2.74 21.64 9.00
CA TYR A 99 -1.83 22.69 9.47
C TYR A 99 -1.57 22.53 10.94
N PHE A 100 -0.31 22.57 11.32
CA PHE A 100 0.13 22.47 12.72
C PHE A 100 0.46 23.83 13.31
N GLU A 101 0.42 23.93 14.64
CA GLU A 101 0.96 25.09 15.36
C GLU A 101 2.43 25.29 14.92
N GLY A 102 2.84 26.56 14.71
CA GLY A 102 4.15 26.89 14.11
C GLY A 102 4.16 27.00 12.58
N GLY A 103 3.06 26.61 11.90
CA GLY A 103 2.82 26.91 10.48
C GLY A 103 3.27 25.85 9.49
N SER A 104 3.81 24.71 9.95
CA SER A 104 4.05 23.56 9.07
C SER A 104 2.74 22.87 8.68
N CYS A 105 2.75 22.10 7.60
CA CYS A 105 1.57 21.44 7.06
C CYS A 105 1.86 20.06 6.50
N LEU A 106 1.01 19.08 6.83
CA LEU A 106 0.96 17.78 6.17
C LEU A 106 -0.10 17.85 5.07
N HIS A 107 0.33 17.66 3.83
CA HIS A 107 -0.53 17.63 2.64
C HIS A 107 -0.81 16.22 2.21
N TYR A 108 -2.08 15.87 2.02
CA TYR A 108 -2.49 14.71 1.26
C TYR A 108 -2.78 15.14 -0.17
N THR A 109 -2.07 14.57 -1.14
CA THR A 109 -2.26 14.85 -2.56
C THR A 109 -2.84 13.64 -3.27
N ASP A 110 -3.75 13.83 -4.20
CA ASP A 110 -4.26 12.75 -5.06
C ASP A 110 -4.80 13.31 -6.39
N PRO A 111 -4.01 13.26 -7.48
CA PRO A 111 -4.46 13.75 -8.79
C PRO A 111 -5.70 13.03 -9.32
N ARG A 112 -5.86 11.74 -9.03
CA ARG A 112 -6.90 10.88 -9.61
C ARG A 112 -8.11 10.66 -8.70
N LEU A 113 -8.07 11.11 -7.44
CA LEU A 113 -9.16 11.04 -6.47
C LEU A 113 -9.67 9.62 -6.16
N PHE A 114 -8.78 8.61 -6.21
CA PHE A 114 -9.10 7.24 -5.80
C PHE A 114 -8.79 6.96 -4.34
N GLY A 115 -8.07 7.86 -3.69
CA GLY A 115 -7.79 7.76 -2.26
C GLY A 115 -8.98 8.14 -1.40
N LYS A 116 -8.92 7.77 -0.13
CA LYS A 116 -9.97 8.04 0.85
C LYS A 116 -9.37 8.46 2.18
N ILE A 117 -10.05 9.38 2.83
CA ILE A 117 -9.78 9.82 4.21
C ILE A 117 -11.08 9.71 4.98
N ALA A 118 -11.05 9.02 6.12
CA ALA A 118 -12.17 8.92 7.06
C ALA A 118 -11.70 9.19 8.49
N LEU A 119 -12.58 9.72 9.33
CA LEU A 119 -12.32 9.89 10.77
C LEU A 119 -13.29 9.00 11.53
N TYR A 120 -12.76 8.11 12.37
CA TYR A 120 -13.51 7.22 13.23
C TYR A 120 -13.35 7.65 14.69
N GLU A 121 -14.46 7.78 15.41
CA GLU A 121 -14.48 8.07 16.85
C GLU A 121 -14.36 6.76 17.64
N THR A 122 -13.21 6.11 17.51
CA THR A 122 -12.87 4.86 18.18
C THR A 122 -11.36 4.77 18.42
N THR A 123 -10.95 3.92 19.33
CA THR A 123 -9.55 3.50 19.55
C THR A 123 -9.29 2.07 19.12
N ASP A 124 -10.36 1.33 18.74
CA ASP A 124 -10.30 -0.07 18.32
C ASP A 124 -10.29 -0.18 16.79
N ASP A 125 -9.29 -0.85 16.25
CA ASP A 125 -9.15 -1.06 14.81
C ASP A 125 -10.26 -1.97 14.25
N ASP A 126 -10.79 -2.89 15.07
CA ASP A 126 -11.86 -3.81 14.67
C ASP A 126 -13.21 -3.10 14.47
N ASP A 127 -13.39 -1.90 15.02
CA ASP A 127 -14.56 -1.04 14.75
C ASP A 127 -14.50 -0.41 13.34
N ILE A 128 -13.37 -0.50 12.64
CA ILE A 128 -13.19 0.07 11.31
C ILE A 128 -13.46 -1.00 10.25
N PRO A 129 -14.59 -0.95 9.52
CA PRO A 129 -15.00 -2.02 8.61
C PRO A 129 -14.00 -2.32 7.49
N GLU A 130 -13.22 -1.33 7.06
CA GLU A 130 -12.17 -1.47 6.06
C GLU A 130 -10.98 -2.27 6.58
N ILE A 131 -10.73 -2.22 7.88
CA ILE A 131 -9.62 -2.89 8.57
C ILE A 131 -10.02 -4.28 9.05
N ALA A 132 -11.20 -4.43 9.66
CA ALA A 132 -11.70 -5.68 10.22
C ALA A 132 -11.76 -6.83 9.21
N LYS A 133 -12.02 -6.54 7.92
CA LYS A 133 -12.10 -7.54 6.85
C LYS A 133 -10.75 -7.98 6.28
N LEU A 134 -9.64 -7.30 6.65
CA LEU A 134 -8.34 -7.58 6.05
C LEU A 134 -7.75 -8.89 6.56
N GLY A 135 -7.24 -9.68 5.64
CA GLY A 135 -6.45 -10.87 5.93
C GLY A 135 -5.13 -10.58 6.63
N PRO A 136 -4.32 -11.59 6.89
CA PRO A 136 -3.06 -11.45 7.59
C PRO A 136 -2.04 -10.58 6.82
N GLU A 137 -1.21 -9.87 7.57
CA GLU A 137 -0.06 -9.13 7.05
C GLU A 137 1.04 -10.08 6.57
N PRO A 138 1.49 -9.99 5.31
CA PRO A 138 2.49 -10.92 4.76
C PRO A 138 3.84 -10.86 5.47
N LEU A 139 4.22 -9.73 6.07
CA LEU A 139 5.47 -9.57 6.82
C LEU A 139 5.36 -9.93 8.30
N SER A 140 4.15 -10.14 8.83
CA SER A 140 3.95 -10.58 10.21
C SER A 140 4.63 -11.93 10.48
N ARG A 141 5.13 -12.11 11.72
CA ARG A 141 5.64 -13.40 12.20
C ARG A 141 4.54 -14.47 12.25
N ALA A 142 3.29 -14.06 12.50
CA ALA A 142 2.13 -14.94 12.54
C ALA A 142 1.71 -15.43 11.13
N PHE A 143 2.16 -14.79 10.03
CA PHE A 143 1.92 -15.27 8.67
C PHE A 143 2.97 -16.28 8.26
N THR A 144 2.78 -17.51 8.71
CA THR A 144 3.69 -18.66 8.49
C THR A 144 3.53 -19.26 7.09
N PHE A 145 4.49 -20.09 6.68
CA PHE A 145 4.37 -20.88 5.43
C PHE A 145 3.10 -21.74 5.41
N LYS A 146 2.75 -22.35 6.54
CA LYS A 146 1.51 -23.15 6.63
C LYS A 146 0.30 -22.32 6.24
N ARG A 147 0.13 -21.12 6.83
CA ARG A 147 -0.98 -20.22 6.49
C ARG A 147 -0.98 -19.80 5.01
N PHE A 148 0.18 -19.47 4.45
CA PHE A 148 0.31 -19.15 3.03
C PHE A 148 -0.10 -20.34 2.16
N ASN A 149 0.38 -21.55 2.47
CA ASN A 149 0.04 -22.76 1.75
C ASN A 149 -1.48 -23.05 1.82
N ASP A 150 -2.08 -22.89 2.99
CA ASP A 150 -3.54 -23.06 3.19
C ASP A 150 -4.32 -22.05 2.30
N VAL A 151 -3.86 -20.80 2.18
CA VAL A 151 -4.45 -19.79 1.27
C VAL A 151 -4.33 -20.24 -0.19
N ILE A 152 -3.14 -20.64 -0.64
CA ILE A 152 -2.92 -21.04 -2.04
C ILE A 152 -3.74 -22.29 -2.39
N ARG A 153 -3.75 -23.30 -1.52
CA ARG A 153 -4.46 -24.57 -1.76
C ARG A 153 -5.98 -24.47 -1.59
N GLY A 154 -6.43 -23.54 -0.76
CA GLY A 154 -7.86 -23.33 -0.50
C GLY A 154 -8.62 -22.61 -1.61
N HIS A 155 -7.93 -22.02 -2.61
CA HIS A 155 -8.56 -21.21 -3.63
C HIS A 155 -8.21 -21.70 -5.05
N LYS A 156 -9.24 -22.03 -5.85
CA LYS A 156 -9.10 -22.47 -7.25
C LYS A 156 -9.16 -21.25 -8.19
N THR A 157 -8.08 -20.48 -8.25
CA THR A 157 -7.98 -19.27 -9.05
C THR A 157 -6.55 -19.09 -9.59
N THR A 158 -6.26 -18.00 -10.30
CA THR A 158 -4.89 -17.73 -10.75
C THR A 158 -4.01 -17.24 -9.58
N LEU A 159 -2.70 -17.47 -9.67
CA LEU A 159 -1.72 -16.99 -8.69
C LEU A 159 -1.86 -15.49 -8.46
N HIS A 160 -1.96 -14.71 -9.55
CA HIS A 160 -2.13 -13.26 -9.47
C HIS A 160 -3.37 -12.86 -8.68
N GLN A 161 -4.52 -13.51 -8.92
CA GLN A 161 -5.77 -13.19 -8.22
C GLN A 161 -5.66 -13.49 -6.72
N VAL A 162 -5.17 -14.67 -6.33
CA VAL A 162 -5.10 -15.04 -4.92
C VAL A 162 -4.17 -14.13 -4.13
N LEU A 163 -3.05 -13.70 -4.72
CA LEU A 163 -2.12 -12.76 -4.08
C LEU A 163 -2.71 -11.36 -3.86
N MET A 164 -3.69 -10.95 -4.68
CA MET A 164 -4.27 -9.61 -4.64
C MET A 164 -5.52 -9.49 -3.77
N VAL A 165 -6.12 -10.60 -3.32
CA VAL A 165 -7.31 -10.56 -2.45
C VAL A 165 -6.90 -10.14 -1.06
N GLN A 166 -7.34 -8.92 -0.65
CA GLN A 166 -6.91 -8.29 0.59
C GLN A 166 -7.41 -9.03 1.86
N GLU A 167 -8.48 -9.78 1.74
CA GLU A 167 -9.04 -10.64 2.79
C GLU A 167 -8.20 -11.92 3.00
N LEU A 168 -7.39 -12.32 2.01
CA LEU A 168 -6.52 -13.51 2.06
C LEU A 168 -5.08 -13.15 2.45
N ILE A 169 -4.52 -12.13 1.80
CA ILE A 169 -3.17 -11.62 2.05
C ILE A 169 -3.22 -10.09 1.90
N ALA A 170 -3.13 -9.38 3.00
CA ALA A 170 -3.31 -7.95 3.01
C ALA A 170 -2.06 -7.20 2.51
N GLY A 171 -2.25 -6.13 1.75
CA GLY A 171 -1.19 -5.20 1.35
C GLY A 171 -0.54 -5.45 0.00
N ILE A 172 -0.64 -6.66 -0.58
CA ILE A 172 -0.13 -6.95 -1.93
C ILE A 172 -1.12 -6.40 -2.97
N GLY A 173 -0.59 -5.82 -4.05
CA GLY A 173 -1.36 -5.37 -5.19
C GLY A 173 -0.77 -5.86 -6.50
N ASN A 174 -1.07 -5.14 -7.59
CA ASN A 174 -0.75 -5.57 -8.95
C ASN A 174 0.76 -5.58 -9.23
N GLU A 175 1.51 -4.65 -8.67
CA GLU A 175 2.96 -4.55 -8.94
C GLU A 175 3.73 -5.59 -8.16
N TYR A 176 3.46 -5.72 -6.87
CA TYR A 176 4.14 -6.71 -6.05
C TYR A 176 3.68 -8.14 -6.30
N SER A 177 2.45 -8.40 -6.78
CA SER A 177 2.06 -9.74 -7.20
C SER A 177 2.86 -10.22 -8.42
N ASP A 178 3.09 -9.33 -9.40
CA ASP A 178 3.94 -9.62 -10.55
C ASP A 178 5.39 -9.87 -10.13
N GLU A 179 5.95 -9.02 -9.26
CA GLU A 179 7.31 -9.15 -8.76
C GLU A 179 7.53 -10.47 -8.01
N ILE A 180 6.60 -10.82 -7.10
CA ILE A 180 6.68 -12.07 -6.33
C ILE A 180 6.66 -13.28 -7.27
N ALA A 181 5.76 -13.28 -8.24
CA ALA A 181 5.66 -14.33 -9.25
C ALA A 181 6.94 -14.45 -10.09
N TYR A 182 7.51 -13.30 -10.51
CA TYR A 182 8.78 -13.25 -11.24
C TYR A 182 9.94 -13.80 -10.43
N GLN A 183 10.09 -13.35 -9.19
CA GLN A 183 11.18 -13.81 -8.34
C GLN A 183 11.08 -15.31 -8.01
N ALA A 184 9.86 -15.85 -7.95
CA ALA A 184 9.62 -17.28 -7.74
C ALA A 184 9.73 -18.13 -9.02
N GLY A 185 9.83 -17.51 -10.19
CA GLY A 185 9.88 -18.20 -11.48
C GLY A 185 8.54 -18.84 -11.87
N VAL A 186 7.42 -18.30 -11.40
CA VAL A 186 6.07 -18.82 -11.64
C VAL A 186 5.27 -17.80 -12.44
N ARG A 187 4.57 -18.24 -13.48
CA ARG A 187 3.70 -17.32 -14.25
C ARG A 187 2.50 -16.86 -13.43
N PRO A 188 2.12 -15.59 -13.52
CA PRO A 188 1.02 -15.01 -12.73
C PRO A 188 -0.35 -15.58 -13.11
N ASP A 189 -0.51 -16.10 -14.34
CA ASP A 189 -1.75 -16.69 -14.84
C ASP A 189 -1.90 -18.20 -14.53
N ARG A 190 -0.92 -18.82 -13.86
CA ARG A 190 -1.01 -20.23 -13.43
C ARG A 190 -2.12 -20.40 -12.40
N MET A 191 -2.87 -21.48 -12.55
CA MET A 191 -3.86 -21.88 -11.55
C MET A 191 -3.18 -22.35 -10.27
N THR A 192 -3.67 -21.93 -9.12
CA THR A 192 -3.15 -22.32 -7.80
C THR A 192 -3.12 -23.85 -7.64
N THR A 193 -4.08 -24.55 -8.23
CA THR A 193 -4.18 -26.02 -8.22
C THR A 193 -3.09 -26.74 -9.00
N SER A 194 -2.41 -26.05 -9.94
CA SER A 194 -1.32 -26.61 -10.75
C SER A 194 0.07 -26.37 -10.15
N LEU A 195 0.16 -25.63 -9.05
CA LEU A 195 1.44 -25.33 -8.42
C LEU A 195 1.96 -26.51 -7.62
N SER A 196 3.22 -26.88 -7.82
CA SER A 196 3.90 -27.86 -6.98
C SER A 196 4.20 -27.31 -5.57
N ASP A 197 4.47 -28.15 -4.61
CA ASP A 197 4.82 -27.74 -3.24
C ASP A 197 6.11 -26.90 -3.21
N GLY A 198 7.07 -27.24 -4.07
CA GLY A 198 8.30 -26.46 -4.22
C GLY A 198 8.06 -25.06 -4.78
N GLU A 199 7.12 -24.90 -5.71
CA GLU A 199 6.73 -23.59 -6.24
C GLU A 199 6.01 -22.75 -5.16
N VAL A 200 5.10 -23.35 -4.42
CA VAL A 200 4.40 -22.66 -3.31
C VAL A 200 5.40 -22.22 -2.23
N ARG A 201 6.38 -23.05 -1.91
CA ARG A 201 7.44 -22.68 -0.97
C ARG A 201 8.26 -21.50 -1.48
N ARG A 202 8.72 -21.53 -2.74
CA ARG A 202 9.46 -20.42 -3.34
C ARG A 202 8.63 -19.13 -3.37
N LEU A 203 7.34 -19.20 -3.70
CA LEU A 203 6.43 -18.05 -3.67
C LEU A 203 6.37 -17.40 -2.28
N TYR A 204 6.23 -18.20 -1.22
CA TYR A 204 6.26 -17.70 0.15
C TYR A 204 7.58 -17.00 0.50
N ASP A 205 8.70 -17.64 0.23
CA ASP A 205 10.02 -17.12 0.55
C ASP A 205 10.31 -15.84 -0.25
N LYS A 206 9.92 -15.81 -1.54
CA LYS A 206 10.09 -14.65 -2.40
C LYS A 206 9.12 -13.50 -2.06
N MET A 207 7.91 -13.79 -1.65
CA MET A 207 6.98 -12.78 -1.11
C MET A 207 7.58 -12.06 0.09
N LYS A 208 8.08 -12.81 1.07
CA LYS A 208 8.74 -12.23 2.25
C LYS A 208 9.95 -11.39 1.86
N TRP A 209 10.78 -11.91 0.96
CA TRP A 209 12.00 -11.22 0.51
C TRP A 209 11.68 -9.93 -0.24
N VAL A 210 10.83 -9.99 -1.27
CA VAL A 210 10.46 -8.82 -2.10
C VAL A 210 9.90 -7.70 -1.23
N LEU A 211 8.89 -8.00 -0.41
CA LEU A 211 8.24 -6.98 0.41
C LEU A 211 9.19 -6.40 1.47
N LYS A 212 10.06 -7.22 2.07
CA LYS A 212 11.05 -6.75 3.03
C LYS A 212 12.08 -5.83 2.38
N GLN A 213 12.58 -6.19 1.18
CA GLN A 213 13.52 -5.32 0.45
C GLN A 213 12.86 -3.98 0.09
N ALA A 214 11.65 -4.01 -0.47
CA ALA A 214 10.95 -2.78 -0.84
C ALA A 214 10.67 -1.87 0.37
N VAL A 215 10.29 -2.43 1.53
CA VAL A 215 10.13 -1.68 2.79
C VAL A 215 11.46 -1.08 3.26
N ASN A 216 12.58 -1.82 3.17
CA ASN A 216 13.89 -1.32 3.57
C ASN A 216 14.38 -0.18 2.67
N LEU A 217 14.02 -0.21 1.40
CA LEU A 217 14.35 0.81 0.40
C LEU A 217 13.34 1.98 0.38
N ASN A 218 12.39 2.06 1.32
CA ASN A 218 11.30 3.03 1.32
C ASN A 218 10.53 3.07 -0.01
N ALA A 219 10.43 1.92 -0.68
CA ALA A 219 9.82 1.73 -2.00
C ALA A 219 10.54 2.49 -3.16
N GLU A 220 11.78 2.91 -2.97
CA GLU A 220 12.63 3.50 -4.00
C GLU A 220 13.34 2.37 -4.77
N LEU A 221 12.67 1.83 -5.79
CA LEU A 221 13.11 0.60 -6.48
C LEU A 221 13.91 0.85 -7.76
N ASP A 222 14.01 2.09 -8.24
CA ASP A 222 14.67 2.43 -9.51
C ASP A 222 16.15 1.98 -9.53
N GLY A 223 16.85 2.06 -8.40
CA GLY A 223 18.22 1.57 -8.25
C GLY A 223 18.36 0.03 -8.29
N TRP A 224 17.26 -0.72 -8.41
CA TRP A 224 17.22 -2.18 -8.47
C TRP A 224 16.62 -2.70 -9.79
N ALA A 225 16.59 -1.87 -10.82
CA ALA A 225 16.04 -2.21 -12.12
C ALA A 225 16.74 -3.41 -12.79
N ASP A 226 17.99 -3.71 -12.43
CA ASP A 226 18.76 -4.88 -12.83
C ASP A 226 18.30 -6.21 -12.17
N ARG A 227 17.45 -6.15 -11.16
CA ARG A 227 17.01 -7.30 -10.35
C ARG A 227 15.51 -7.49 -10.29
N LEU A 228 14.75 -6.41 -10.39
CA LEU A 228 13.30 -6.37 -10.20
C LEU A 228 12.61 -6.04 -11.52
N ILE A 229 11.43 -6.65 -11.75
CA ILE A 229 10.63 -6.29 -12.93
C ILE A 229 9.76 -5.04 -12.68
N ILE A 230 9.48 -4.65 -11.44
CA ILE A 230 8.63 -3.47 -11.15
C ILE A 230 9.11 -2.22 -11.89
N PRO A 231 10.40 -1.80 -11.83
CA PRO A 231 10.87 -0.63 -12.58
C PRO A 231 10.82 -0.82 -14.11
N ASN A 232 10.82 -2.07 -14.56
CA ASN A 232 10.83 -2.43 -15.99
C ASN A 232 9.44 -2.66 -16.58
N ARG A 233 8.37 -2.54 -15.78
CA ARG A 233 7.00 -2.75 -16.26
C ARG A 233 6.60 -1.61 -17.21
N GLY A 234 6.17 -1.97 -18.42
CA GLY A 234 5.75 -0.99 -19.42
C GLY A 234 5.61 -1.60 -20.82
N LYS A 235 5.35 -0.74 -21.82
CA LYS A 235 5.14 -1.17 -23.20
C LYS A 235 6.39 -1.82 -23.79
N ASP A 236 7.56 -1.31 -23.45
CA ASP A 236 8.84 -1.75 -24.01
C ASP A 236 9.76 -2.30 -22.89
N GLY A 237 9.15 -2.80 -21.81
CA GLY A 237 9.87 -3.35 -20.67
C GLY A 237 10.60 -4.64 -21.00
N GLU A 238 11.81 -4.79 -20.49
CA GLU A 238 12.66 -5.96 -20.67
C GLU A 238 12.88 -6.69 -19.35
N CYS A 239 13.09 -7.98 -19.45
CA CYS A 239 13.44 -8.82 -18.31
C CYS A 239 14.87 -8.50 -17.83
N PRO A 240 15.08 -8.13 -16.58
CA PRO A 240 16.43 -7.83 -16.08
C PRO A 240 17.39 -9.03 -16.06
N ARG A 241 16.88 -10.27 -16.20
CA ARG A 241 17.71 -11.49 -16.20
C ARG A 241 18.09 -11.97 -17.59
N THR A 242 17.17 -11.87 -18.56
CA THR A 242 17.33 -12.46 -19.90
C THR A 242 17.34 -11.42 -21.00
N HIS A 243 17.00 -10.17 -20.70
CA HIS A 243 16.81 -9.07 -21.66
C HIS A 243 15.70 -9.31 -22.70
N ASP A 244 14.92 -10.38 -22.52
CA ASP A 244 13.74 -10.62 -23.34
C ASP A 244 12.65 -9.60 -23.01
N LYS A 245 11.86 -9.26 -24.01
CA LYS A 245 10.69 -8.39 -23.84
C LYS A 245 9.70 -9.02 -22.86
N LEU A 246 9.26 -8.23 -21.87
CA LEU A 246 8.21 -8.66 -20.94
C LEU A 246 6.89 -8.88 -21.67
N SER A 247 6.27 -9.99 -21.42
CA SER A 247 4.90 -10.28 -21.84
C SER A 247 3.90 -9.68 -20.85
N LYS A 248 2.69 -9.40 -21.36
CA LYS A 248 1.58 -8.92 -20.53
C LYS A 248 0.33 -9.75 -20.77
N LYS A 249 -0.47 -9.92 -19.72
CA LYS A 249 -1.77 -10.58 -19.79
C LYS A 249 -2.77 -9.85 -18.89
N THR A 250 -4.00 -9.71 -19.36
CA THR A 250 -5.09 -9.22 -18.50
C THR A 250 -5.63 -10.38 -17.67
N ILE A 251 -5.53 -10.25 -16.34
CA ILE A 251 -6.02 -11.23 -15.39
C ILE A 251 -7.01 -10.50 -14.45
N ALA A 252 -8.26 -10.94 -14.44
CA ALA A 252 -9.34 -10.33 -13.65
C ALA A 252 -9.40 -8.79 -13.79
N GLY A 253 -9.31 -8.29 -15.04
CA GLY A 253 -9.40 -6.85 -15.35
C GLY A 253 -8.14 -6.03 -15.05
N ARG A 254 -7.03 -6.66 -14.66
CA ARG A 254 -5.75 -6.00 -14.38
C ARG A 254 -4.65 -6.51 -15.30
N THR A 255 -3.78 -5.60 -15.75
CA THR A 255 -2.62 -5.97 -16.55
C THR A 255 -1.50 -6.47 -15.67
N SER A 256 -1.13 -7.73 -15.83
CA SER A 256 0.01 -8.39 -15.20
C SER A 256 1.16 -8.52 -16.20
N TYR A 257 2.39 -8.31 -15.76
CA TYR A 257 3.62 -8.42 -16.54
C TYR A 257 4.45 -9.61 -16.07
N PHE A 258 5.07 -10.33 -17.01
CA PHE A 258 5.92 -11.47 -16.70
C PHE A 258 6.96 -11.73 -17.81
N CYS A 259 8.05 -12.41 -17.46
CA CYS A 259 9.05 -12.87 -18.42
C CYS A 259 8.68 -14.28 -18.90
N PRO A 260 8.42 -14.49 -20.21
CA PRO A 260 8.03 -15.81 -20.75
C PRO A 260 9.16 -16.85 -20.63
N THR A 261 10.42 -16.42 -20.56
CA THR A 261 11.59 -17.29 -20.44
C THR A 261 11.86 -17.71 -18.99
N CYS A 262 11.76 -16.75 -18.04
CA CYS A 262 12.08 -17.00 -16.61
C CYS A 262 10.94 -17.67 -15.85
N GLN A 263 9.69 -17.52 -16.27
CA GLN A 263 8.51 -17.96 -15.52
C GLN A 263 7.78 -19.09 -16.27
N LYS A 264 7.49 -20.15 -15.54
CA LYS A 264 6.82 -21.35 -16.06
C LYS A 264 5.41 -21.50 -15.48
#